data_cb02463c4a109560085adaccae27c49e
#
_entry.id   cb02463c4a109560085adaccae27c49e
#
_cell.length_a   1.000
_cell.length_b   1.000
_cell.length_c   1.000
_cell.angle_alpha   90.00
_cell.angle_beta   90.00
_cell.angle_gamma   90.00
#
_symmetry.space_group_name_H-M   'P 1'
#
loop_
_entity.id
_entity.type
_entity.pdbx_description
1 polymer ?
#
loop_
_entity_poly.entity_id
_entity_poly.type
_entity_poly.pdbx_seq_one_letter_code
_entity_poly.pdbx_strand_id
1 'polypeptide(L)'
;MTARLLVVDDEKNVRSALQGILQDEGYSTDSVASGEACLKALKKKKYDLIFLDIWLAEKDGMEVLSVIKKSFPTLYVVMISGYGTIETAVQATKLGAFDFLEKPLALEKVVLVVEHALRQKRLEEENRTLRDLIRRETVMIGNSIPMKALRQQIEYAAPTEGRILIYGENGTGKELVAKLLHLSSPNEDRPFIEVNCAAIPDDLIESELFGNVKGAYAEATESRKGKLELANGGTLFLDEVGDMSLKTQSKVLRVLEDQRFYAVGGNRAIEVDVRVIAATNKN
;
A
#
# COMPACT_ATOMS: atom_id res chain seq x y z
N MET A 1 -8.90 1.72 22.23
CA MET A 1 -7.80 1.37 23.17
C MET A 1 -6.83 2.54 23.18
N THR A 2 -6.32 2.91 24.34
CA THR A 2 -5.34 3.99 24.48
C THR A 2 -3.99 3.52 23.91
N ALA A 3 -3.38 4.30 23.02
CA ALA A 3 -2.08 3.95 22.44
C ALA A 3 -1.00 3.89 23.52
N ARG A 4 -0.09 2.93 23.39
CA ARG A 4 1.00 2.71 24.34
C ARG A 4 2.33 3.13 23.72
N LEU A 5 3.00 4.06 24.39
CA LEU A 5 4.24 4.68 23.95
C LEU A 5 5.39 4.26 24.86
N LEU A 6 6.59 4.17 24.31
CA LEU A 6 7.81 3.90 25.06
C LEU A 6 8.78 5.06 24.89
N VAL A 7 9.31 5.59 25.98
CA VAL A 7 10.36 6.62 25.98
C VAL A 7 11.68 5.98 26.39
N VAL A 8 12.71 6.15 25.55
CA VAL A 8 14.05 5.61 25.75
C VAL A 8 15.06 6.76 25.73
N ASP A 9 15.58 7.11 26.88
CA ASP A 9 16.53 8.20 27.07
C ASP A 9 17.30 7.94 28.37
N ASP A 10 18.57 8.20 28.46
CA ASP A 10 19.35 7.98 29.69
C ASP A 10 19.14 9.11 30.71
N GLU A 11 18.73 10.31 30.27
CA GLU A 11 18.40 11.45 31.09
C GLU A 11 17.03 11.31 31.78
N LYS A 12 16.99 11.15 33.09
CA LYS A 12 15.76 11.02 33.88
C LYS A 12 14.79 12.19 33.67
N ASN A 13 15.31 13.39 33.56
CA ASN A 13 14.48 14.61 33.40
C ASN A 13 13.75 14.62 32.07
N VAL A 14 14.43 14.24 30.98
CA VAL A 14 13.83 14.12 29.65
C VAL A 14 12.74 13.06 29.65
N ARG A 15 13.02 11.87 30.22
CA ARG A 15 12.01 10.81 30.34
C ARG A 15 10.77 11.28 31.09
N SER A 16 10.97 11.95 32.25
CA SER A 16 9.85 12.40 33.09
C SER A 16 9.03 13.49 32.38
N ALA A 17 9.69 14.43 31.71
CA ALA A 17 9.01 15.48 30.95
C ALA A 17 8.18 14.90 29.80
N LEU A 18 8.76 14.02 28.97
CA LEU A 18 8.04 13.36 27.88
C LEU A 18 6.88 12.49 28.39
N GLN A 19 7.08 11.73 29.48
CA GLN A 19 6.00 10.95 30.06
C GLN A 19 4.86 11.84 30.55
N GLY A 20 5.16 12.97 31.20
CA GLY A 20 4.13 13.93 31.63
C GLY A 20 3.33 14.45 30.43
N ILE A 21 4.01 14.97 29.42
CA ILE A 21 3.38 15.47 28.18
C ILE A 21 2.45 14.42 27.57
N LEU A 22 2.96 13.21 27.39
CA LEU A 22 2.21 12.15 26.70
C LEU A 22 1.06 11.61 27.54
N GLN A 23 1.19 11.61 28.88
CA GLN A 23 0.11 11.20 29.78
C GLN A 23 -1.00 12.25 29.87
N ASP A 24 -0.64 13.54 29.85
CA ASP A 24 -1.59 14.66 29.81
C ASP A 24 -2.45 14.61 28.53
N GLU A 25 -1.86 14.17 27.42
CA GLU A 25 -2.55 13.92 26.14
C GLU A 25 -3.33 12.57 26.11
N GLY A 26 -3.35 11.83 27.23
CA GLY A 26 -4.13 10.62 27.37
C GLY A 26 -3.47 9.33 26.88
N TYR A 27 -2.16 9.33 26.56
CA TYR A 27 -1.44 8.13 26.13
C TYR A 27 -0.92 7.31 27.33
N SER A 28 -0.89 5.99 27.17
CA SER A 28 -0.21 5.10 28.14
C SER A 28 1.29 5.09 27.85
N THR A 29 2.11 5.51 28.81
CA THR A 29 3.54 5.70 28.56
C THR A 29 4.39 4.92 29.55
N ASP A 30 5.27 4.05 29.03
CA ASP A 30 6.36 3.43 29.79
C ASP A 30 7.68 4.16 29.46
N SER A 31 8.69 4.12 30.35
CA SER A 31 10.02 4.65 30.06
C SER A 31 11.13 3.74 30.52
N VAL A 32 12.26 3.78 29.81
CA VAL A 32 13.47 3.02 30.12
C VAL A 32 14.71 3.86 29.87
N ALA A 33 15.83 3.54 30.55
CA ALA A 33 17.03 4.36 30.55
C ALA A 33 18.11 3.87 29.57
N SER A 34 17.91 2.72 28.88
CA SER A 34 18.94 2.19 27.99
C SER A 34 18.34 1.41 26.82
N GLY A 35 19.12 1.27 25.75
CA GLY A 35 18.75 0.47 24.57
C GLY A 35 18.48 -1.00 24.89
N GLU A 36 19.23 -1.59 25.83
CA GLU A 36 18.98 -2.98 26.26
C GLU A 36 17.65 -3.13 26.99
N ALA A 37 17.31 -2.17 27.86
CA ALA A 37 16.04 -2.14 28.56
C ALA A 37 14.88 -1.94 27.56
N CYS A 38 15.08 -1.13 26.51
CA CYS A 38 14.14 -0.98 25.40
C CYS A 38 13.86 -2.32 24.73
N LEU A 39 14.89 -3.03 24.27
CA LEU A 39 14.73 -4.32 23.60
C LEU A 39 14.10 -5.39 24.50
N LYS A 40 14.39 -5.36 25.82
CA LYS A 40 13.72 -6.22 26.82
C LYS A 40 12.24 -5.85 26.99
N ALA A 41 11.90 -4.56 26.98
CA ALA A 41 10.51 -4.08 27.09
C ALA A 41 9.68 -4.50 25.87
N LEU A 42 10.22 -4.39 24.65
CA LEU A 42 9.57 -4.80 23.40
C LEU A 42 9.26 -6.29 23.32
N LYS A 43 10.04 -7.13 23.99
CA LYS A 43 9.75 -8.57 24.08
C LYS A 43 8.59 -8.88 25.05
N LYS A 44 8.33 -8.00 26.02
CA LYS A 44 7.32 -8.20 27.06
C LYS A 44 5.97 -7.58 26.74
N LYS A 45 5.97 -6.43 26.07
CA LYS A 45 4.77 -5.63 25.79
C LYS A 45 4.81 -5.13 24.35
N LYS A 46 3.61 -4.94 23.76
CA LYS A 46 3.48 -4.25 22.46
C LYS A 46 3.39 -2.75 22.68
N TYR A 47 4.11 -1.99 21.87
CA TYR A 47 4.07 -0.54 21.83
C TYR A 47 3.65 -0.07 20.44
N ASP A 48 3.03 1.11 20.39
CA ASP A 48 2.55 1.72 19.16
C ASP A 48 3.59 2.65 18.55
N LEU A 49 4.38 3.30 19.40
CA LEU A 49 5.45 4.22 19.01
C LEU A 49 6.54 4.24 20.10
N ILE A 50 7.77 4.45 19.67
CA ILE A 50 8.93 4.63 20.54
C ILE A 50 9.54 6.00 20.27
N PHE A 51 9.85 6.73 21.35
CA PHE A 51 10.82 7.82 21.35
C PHE A 51 12.16 7.27 21.77
N LEU A 52 13.19 7.43 20.95
CA LEU A 52 14.50 6.84 21.15
C LEU A 52 15.59 7.92 21.04
N ASP A 53 16.31 8.14 22.14
CA ASP A 53 17.47 9.03 22.10
C ASP A 53 18.60 8.39 21.28
N ILE A 54 19.30 9.22 20.52
CA ILE A 54 20.51 8.82 19.79
C ILE A 54 21.65 8.55 20.74
N TRP A 55 21.85 9.42 21.71
CA TRP A 55 22.98 9.36 22.63
C TRP A 55 22.57 8.66 23.92
N LEU A 56 22.68 7.33 23.95
CA LEU A 56 22.48 6.53 25.14
C LEU A 56 23.83 6.14 25.74
N ALA A 57 23.96 6.13 27.08
CA ALA A 57 25.20 5.91 27.78
C ALA A 57 25.96 4.62 27.38
N GLU A 58 25.25 3.55 26.98
CA GLU A 58 25.87 2.24 26.74
C GLU A 58 25.91 1.85 25.27
N LYS A 59 25.00 2.35 24.44
CA LYS A 59 24.87 2.02 23.01
C LYS A 59 24.35 3.19 22.22
N ASP A 60 24.83 3.33 20.98
CA ASP A 60 24.28 4.29 20.03
C ASP A 60 22.81 3.94 19.72
N GLY A 61 21.93 4.92 19.90
CA GLY A 61 20.50 4.79 19.56
C GLY A 61 20.25 4.41 18.11
N MET A 62 21.16 4.73 17.19
CA MET A 62 21.09 4.30 15.78
C MET A 62 21.27 2.79 15.64
N GLU A 63 22.15 2.17 16.42
CA GLU A 63 22.27 0.71 16.46
C GLU A 63 21.01 0.06 17.02
N VAL A 64 20.44 0.65 18.09
CA VAL A 64 19.19 0.19 18.69
C VAL A 64 18.04 0.27 17.67
N LEU A 65 17.93 1.40 16.94
CA LEU A 65 16.97 1.57 15.85
C LEU A 65 17.09 0.44 14.80
N SER A 66 18.32 0.16 14.35
CA SER A 66 18.58 -0.91 13.36
C SER A 66 18.08 -2.28 13.86
N VAL A 67 18.33 -2.61 15.14
CA VAL A 67 17.86 -3.86 15.75
C VAL A 67 16.33 -3.90 15.85
N ILE A 68 15.73 -2.76 16.27
CA ILE A 68 14.26 -2.65 16.35
C ILE A 68 13.64 -2.87 14.97
N LYS A 69 14.14 -2.19 13.94
CA LYS A 69 13.57 -2.30 12.58
C LYS A 69 13.75 -3.67 11.95
N LYS A 70 14.80 -4.41 12.28
CA LYS A 70 14.98 -5.81 11.87
C LYS A 70 13.99 -6.76 12.55
N SER A 71 13.70 -6.53 13.84
CA SER A 71 12.85 -7.43 14.64
C SER A 71 11.37 -7.03 14.65
N PHE A 72 11.09 -5.75 14.50
CA PHE A 72 9.77 -5.12 14.55
C PHE A 72 9.63 -4.08 13.43
N PRO A 73 9.59 -4.47 12.15
CA PRO A 73 9.64 -3.55 11.00
C PRO A 73 8.51 -2.53 10.97
N THR A 74 7.33 -2.88 11.47
CA THR A 74 6.13 -2.02 11.50
C THR A 74 6.05 -1.10 12.72
N LEU A 75 6.99 -1.19 13.67
CA LEU A 75 6.98 -0.35 14.86
C LEU A 75 7.49 1.05 14.52
N TYR A 76 6.72 2.06 14.86
CA TYR A 76 7.09 3.46 14.67
C TYR A 76 8.14 3.89 15.69
N VAL A 77 9.23 4.47 15.21
CA VAL A 77 10.32 4.97 16.05
C VAL A 77 10.60 6.42 15.67
N VAL A 78 10.50 7.31 16.64
CA VAL A 78 10.89 8.73 16.54
C VAL A 78 12.22 8.89 17.26
N MET A 79 13.24 9.35 16.54
CA MET A 79 14.55 9.62 17.12
C MET A 79 14.57 10.97 17.81
N ILE A 80 15.28 11.05 18.94
CA ILE A 80 15.48 12.29 19.67
C ILE A 80 16.99 12.57 19.72
N SER A 81 17.39 13.83 19.59
CA SER A 81 18.80 14.21 19.70
C SER A 81 18.98 15.59 20.31
N GLY A 82 20.00 15.74 21.16
CA GLY A 82 20.47 17.04 21.67
C GLY A 82 21.39 17.78 20.70
N TYR A 83 21.99 17.05 19.74
CA TYR A 83 22.92 17.58 18.73
C TYR A 83 22.55 17.02 17.37
N GLY A 84 21.35 17.40 16.89
CA GLY A 84 20.84 16.92 15.59
C GLY A 84 21.51 17.65 14.44
N THR A 85 22.32 16.95 13.64
CA THR A 85 22.71 17.43 12.32
C THR A 85 21.74 16.90 11.26
N ILE A 86 21.65 17.61 10.14
CA ILE A 86 20.85 17.15 9.00
C ILE A 86 21.30 15.75 8.56
N GLU A 87 22.58 15.46 8.63
CA GLU A 87 23.17 14.17 8.28
C GLU A 87 22.66 13.04 9.19
N THR A 88 22.59 13.29 10.50
CA THR A 88 22.09 12.33 11.48
C THR A 88 20.59 12.02 11.26
N ALA A 89 19.80 13.06 10.99
CA ALA A 89 18.37 12.89 10.67
C ALA A 89 18.15 12.09 9.38
N VAL A 90 18.93 12.36 8.34
CA VAL A 90 18.89 11.60 7.06
C VAL A 90 19.30 10.15 7.30
N GLN A 91 20.32 9.89 8.11
CA GLN A 91 20.76 8.54 8.45
C GLN A 91 19.69 7.78 9.23
N ALA A 92 19.06 8.40 10.22
CA ALA A 92 17.95 7.82 10.97
C ALA A 92 16.78 7.43 10.06
N THR A 93 16.40 8.32 9.15
CA THR A 93 15.34 8.07 8.17
C THR A 93 15.68 6.89 7.25
N LYS A 94 16.94 6.80 6.75
CA LYS A 94 17.39 5.66 5.94
C LYS A 94 17.36 4.33 6.70
N LEU A 95 17.56 4.35 8.03
CA LEU A 95 17.43 3.18 8.90
C LEU A 95 15.98 2.86 9.26
N GLY A 96 15.03 3.68 8.80
CA GLY A 96 13.59 3.45 8.97
C GLY A 96 12.97 4.15 10.17
N ALA A 97 13.61 5.18 10.74
CA ALA A 97 12.95 6.06 11.69
C ALA A 97 11.75 6.72 11.01
N PHE A 98 10.67 6.89 11.77
CA PHE A 98 9.47 7.57 11.29
C PHE A 98 9.68 9.09 11.24
N ASP A 99 10.32 9.63 12.27
CA ASP A 99 10.60 11.06 12.39
C ASP A 99 11.81 11.31 13.31
N PHE A 100 12.23 12.57 13.37
CA PHE A 100 13.36 13.03 14.14
C PHE A 100 13.02 14.32 14.90
N LEU A 101 13.30 14.37 16.19
CA LEU A 101 13.07 15.53 17.05
C LEU A 101 14.36 16.01 17.68
N GLU A 102 14.60 17.31 17.62
CA GLU A 102 15.74 17.95 18.28
C GLU A 102 15.35 18.44 19.68
N LYS A 103 16.24 18.23 20.66
CA LYS A 103 16.11 18.80 22.01
C LYS A 103 16.52 20.31 21.96
N PRO A 104 15.80 21.22 22.64
CA PRO A 104 14.73 20.97 23.61
C PRO A 104 13.39 20.59 22.93
N LEU A 105 12.69 19.62 23.51
CA LEU A 105 11.45 19.08 22.97
C LEU A 105 10.29 20.06 23.20
N ALA A 106 9.79 20.67 22.15
CA ALA A 106 8.57 21.47 22.20
C ALA A 106 7.33 20.57 22.27
N LEU A 107 6.43 20.85 23.23
CA LEU A 107 5.19 20.11 23.44
C LEU A 107 4.43 19.89 22.13
N GLU A 108 4.19 20.96 21.39
CA GLU A 108 3.40 20.95 20.15
C GLU A 108 4.01 20.01 19.08
N LYS A 109 5.34 19.98 18.98
CA LYS A 109 6.05 19.09 18.04
C LYS A 109 5.92 17.62 18.45
N VAL A 110 6.06 17.33 19.76
CA VAL A 110 5.93 15.95 20.28
C VAL A 110 4.53 15.42 20.00
N VAL A 111 3.50 16.21 20.34
CA VAL A 111 2.09 15.81 20.13
C VAL A 111 1.80 15.60 18.65
N LEU A 112 2.20 16.55 17.79
CA LEU A 112 1.99 16.46 16.35
C LEU A 112 2.62 15.20 15.75
N VAL A 113 3.84 14.86 16.13
CA VAL A 113 4.53 13.65 15.62
C VAL A 113 3.84 12.37 16.09
N VAL A 114 3.37 12.33 17.35
CA VAL A 114 2.61 11.18 17.86
C VAL A 114 1.30 11.01 17.08
N GLU A 115 0.55 12.10 16.88
CA GLU A 115 -0.71 12.06 16.13
C GLU A 115 -0.49 11.55 14.69
N HIS A 116 0.55 12.06 14.00
CA HIS A 116 0.88 11.63 12.65
C HIS A 116 1.26 10.15 12.61
N ALA A 117 2.11 9.69 13.53
CA ALA A 117 2.53 8.29 13.58
C ALA A 117 1.36 7.34 13.87
N LEU A 118 0.52 7.67 14.83
CA LEU A 118 -0.65 6.85 15.19
C LEU A 118 -1.72 6.87 14.10
N ARG A 119 -1.92 8.01 13.43
CA ARG A 119 -2.82 8.10 12.28
C ARG A 119 -2.34 7.23 11.13
N GLN A 120 -1.06 7.30 10.79
CA GLN A 120 -0.45 6.47 9.74
C GLN A 120 -0.60 4.98 10.07
N LYS A 121 -0.25 4.59 11.31
CA LYS A 121 -0.41 3.22 11.79
C LYS A 121 -1.85 2.72 11.65
N ARG A 122 -2.83 3.54 12.07
CA ARG A 122 -4.24 3.19 11.96
C ARG A 122 -4.66 2.94 10.51
N LEU A 123 -4.25 3.81 9.58
CA LEU A 123 -4.54 3.65 8.16
C LEU A 123 -3.91 2.37 7.58
N GLU A 124 -2.70 2.03 8.00
CA GLU A 124 -2.03 0.79 7.59
C GLU A 124 -2.74 -0.46 8.14
N GLU A 125 -3.16 -0.43 9.41
CA GLU A 125 -3.93 -1.51 10.04
C GLU A 125 -5.31 -1.68 9.40
N GLU A 126 -6.02 -0.59 9.13
CA GLU A 126 -7.31 -0.61 8.41
C GLU A 126 -7.15 -1.19 7.00
N ASN A 127 -6.13 -0.73 6.26
CA ASN A 127 -5.82 -1.24 4.93
C ASN A 127 -5.51 -2.75 4.95
N ARG A 128 -4.68 -3.19 5.90
CA ARG A 128 -4.36 -4.61 6.09
C ARG A 128 -5.63 -5.44 6.39
N THR A 129 -6.48 -4.93 7.28
CA THR A 129 -7.74 -5.63 7.64
C THR A 129 -8.65 -5.77 6.42
N LEU A 130 -8.81 -4.69 5.62
CA LEU A 130 -9.60 -4.72 4.39
C LEU A 130 -9.04 -5.73 3.38
N ARG A 131 -7.72 -5.78 3.21
CA ARG A 131 -7.06 -6.76 2.34
C ARG A 131 -7.26 -8.20 2.82
N ASP A 132 -7.15 -8.43 4.12
CA ASP A 132 -7.39 -9.76 4.70
C ASP A 132 -8.85 -10.22 4.51
N LEU A 133 -9.81 -9.30 4.54
CA LEU A 133 -11.20 -9.60 4.20
C LEU A 133 -11.36 -9.99 2.72
N ILE A 134 -10.77 -9.21 1.80
CA ILE A 134 -10.78 -9.53 0.37
C ILE A 134 -10.16 -10.90 0.11
N ARG A 135 -9.01 -11.21 0.73
CA ARG A 135 -8.36 -12.52 0.60
C ARG A 135 -9.23 -13.68 1.11
N ARG A 136 -9.97 -13.48 2.21
CA ARG A 136 -10.89 -14.51 2.75
C ARG A 136 -12.09 -14.76 1.85
N GLU A 137 -12.61 -13.74 1.21
CA GLU A 137 -13.71 -13.86 0.25
C GLU A 137 -13.26 -14.46 -1.09
N THR A 138 -11.96 -14.30 -1.44
CA THR A 138 -11.37 -14.78 -2.69
C THR A 138 -10.80 -16.19 -2.49
N VAL A 139 -11.65 -17.16 -2.20
CA VAL A 139 -11.24 -18.56 -1.98
C VAL A 139 -11.86 -19.47 -3.05
N MET A 140 -11.00 -20.18 -3.77
CA MET A 140 -11.41 -21.22 -4.73
C MET A 140 -11.72 -22.52 -3.98
N ILE A 141 -12.99 -22.96 -4.00
CA ILE A 141 -13.46 -24.16 -3.32
C ILE A 141 -13.48 -25.34 -4.29
N GLY A 142 -13.10 -26.53 -3.82
CA GLY A 142 -13.14 -27.79 -4.59
C GLY A 142 -11.79 -28.50 -4.62
N ASN A 143 -11.85 -29.85 -4.72
CA ASN A 143 -10.67 -30.73 -4.70
C ASN A 143 -10.60 -31.69 -5.92
N SER A 144 -11.44 -31.45 -6.94
CA SER A 144 -11.39 -32.24 -8.18
C SER A 144 -10.06 -32.04 -8.91
N ILE A 145 -9.71 -32.99 -9.80
CA ILE A 145 -8.49 -32.92 -10.60
C ILE A 145 -8.42 -31.62 -11.43
N PRO A 146 -9.49 -31.17 -12.14
CA PRO A 146 -9.44 -29.91 -12.86
C PRO A 146 -9.22 -28.70 -11.95
N MET A 147 -9.82 -28.68 -10.75
CA MET A 147 -9.62 -27.58 -9.80
C MET A 147 -8.19 -27.51 -9.26
N LYS A 148 -7.56 -28.65 -9.02
CA LYS A 148 -6.15 -28.70 -8.63
C LYS A 148 -5.24 -28.21 -9.74
N ALA A 149 -5.50 -28.65 -10.99
CA ALA A 149 -4.75 -28.19 -12.16
C ALA A 149 -4.90 -26.67 -12.37
N LEU A 150 -6.11 -26.12 -12.22
CA LEU A 150 -6.34 -24.68 -12.34
C LEU A 150 -5.57 -23.89 -11.25
N ARG A 151 -5.59 -24.34 -9.99
CA ARG A 151 -4.78 -23.70 -8.93
C ARG A 151 -3.30 -23.68 -9.27
N GLN A 152 -2.79 -24.80 -9.76
CA GLN A 152 -1.39 -24.91 -10.16
C GLN A 152 -1.06 -23.96 -11.32
N GLN A 153 -1.96 -23.80 -12.29
CA GLN A 153 -1.79 -22.81 -13.36
C GLN A 153 -1.77 -21.39 -12.82
N ILE A 154 -2.66 -21.05 -11.86
CA ILE A 154 -2.65 -19.74 -11.20
C ILE A 154 -1.32 -19.51 -10.47
N GLU A 155 -0.84 -20.46 -9.69
CA GLU A 155 0.44 -20.38 -8.97
C GLU A 155 1.64 -20.14 -9.90
N TYR A 156 1.65 -20.78 -11.08
CA TYR A 156 2.71 -20.56 -12.08
C TYR A 156 2.59 -19.23 -12.82
N ALA A 157 1.36 -18.78 -13.12
CA ALA A 157 1.14 -17.58 -13.90
C ALA A 157 1.18 -16.30 -13.04
N ALA A 158 0.81 -16.38 -11.77
CA ALA A 158 0.71 -15.22 -10.88
C ALA A 158 2.03 -14.42 -10.74
N PRO A 159 3.21 -15.06 -10.56
CA PRO A 159 4.48 -14.32 -10.43
C PRO A 159 4.97 -13.67 -11.71
N THR A 160 4.37 -14.00 -12.87
CA THR A 160 4.79 -13.45 -14.17
C THR A 160 4.09 -12.14 -14.46
N GLU A 161 4.73 -11.26 -15.21
CA GLU A 161 4.12 -10.03 -15.74
C GLU A 161 3.41 -10.27 -17.10
N GLY A 162 3.33 -11.52 -17.52
CA GLY A 162 2.68 -11.91 -18.78
C GLY A 162 1.21 -11.53 -18.82
N ARG A 163 0.73 -11.24 -20.02
CA ARG A 163 -0.71 -11.04 -20.29
C ARG A 163 -1.42 -12.37 -20.18
N ILE A 164 -2.57 -12.40 -19.52
CA ILE A 164 -3.33 -13.63 -19.26
C ILE A 164 -4.70 -13.50 -19.88
N LEU A 165 -5.12 -14.52 -20.62
CA LEU A 165 -6.50 -14.67 -21.09
C LEU A 165 -7.17 -15.84 -20.36
N ILE A 166 -8.28 -15.55 -19.67
CA ILE A 166 -9.12 -16.54 -19.00
C ILE A 166 -10.30 -16.85 -19.91
N TYR A 167 -10.40 -18.11 -20.30
CA TYR A 167 -11.52 -18.59 -21.13
C TYR A 167 -12.47 -19.45 -20.32
N GLY A 168 -13.78 -19.24 -20.45
CA GLY A 168 -14.80 -20.04 -19.79
C GLY A 168 -16.21 -19.48 -19.93
N GLU A 169 -17.19 -20.33 -19.70
CA GLU A 169 -18.62 -19.97 -19.74
C GLU A 169 -18.97 -18.91 -18.67
N ASN A 170 -20.14 -18.28 -18.83
CA ASN A 170 -20.61 -17.31 -17.83
C ASN A 170 -20.88 -18.01 -16.49
N GLY A 171 -20.55 -17.35 -15.39
CA GLY A 171 -20.74 -17.88 -14.04
C GLY A 171 -19.72 -18.94 -13.59
N THR A 172 -18.69 -19.27 -14.39
CA THR A 172 -17.67 -20.27 -14.01
C THR A 172 -16.61 -19.73 -13.03
N GLY A 173 -16.66 -18.44 -12.67
CA GLY A 173 -15.73 -17.83 -11.72
C GLY A 173 -14.48 -17.22 -12.35
N LYS A 174 -14.54 -16.75 -13.61
CA LYS A 174 -13.43 -16.07 -14.29
C LYS A 174 -12.88 -14.90 -13.48
N GLU A 175 -13.76 -14.08 -12.87
CA GLU A 175 -13.41 -12.99 -11.99
C GLU A 175 -12.61 -13.46 -10.75
N LEU A 176 -13.04 -14.58 -10.12
CA LEU A 176 -12.34 -15.17 -9.00
C LEU A 176 -10.91 -15.58 -9.37
N VAL A 177 -10.72 -16.16 -10.56
CA VAL A 177 -9.40 -16.53 -11.08
C VAL A 177 -8.54 -15.28 -11.30
N ALA A 178 -9.09 -14.21 -11.86
CA ALA A 178 -8.37 -12.95 -12.06
C ALA A 178 -7.93 -12.31 -10.73
N LYS A 179 -8.82 -12.29 -9.74
CA LYS A 179 -8.49 -11.82 -8.38
C LYS A 179 -7.38 -12.67 -7.73
N LEU A 180 -7.45 -14.00 -7.85
CA LEU A 180 -6.41 -14.88 -7.32
C LEU A 180 -5.06 -14.69 -8.01
N LEU A 181 -5.04 -14.50 -9.33
CA LEU A 181 -3.83 -14.18 -10.08
C LEU A 181 -3.17 -12.88 -9.59
N HIS A 182 -3.97 -11.85 -9.30
CA HIS A 182 -3.48 -10.59 -8.74
C HIS A 182 -2.96 -10.77 -7.31
N LEU A 183 -3.78 -11.37 -6.40
CA LEU A 183 -3.44 -11.57 -5.00
C LEU A 183 -2.24 -12.50 -4.75
N SER A 184 -1.90 -13.35 -5.74
CA SER A 184 -0.73 -14.23 -5.70
C SER A 184 0.47 -13.67 -6.48
N SER A 185 0.38 -12.43 -6.98
CA SER A 185 1.44 -11.76 -7.75
C SER A 185 2.33 -10.89 -6.87
N PRO A 186 3.53 -10.48 -7.33
CA PRO A 186 4.36 -9.48 -6.66
C PRO A 186 3.68 -8.12 -6.49
N ASN A 187 2.64 -7.86 -7.28
CA ASN A 187 1.86 -6.62 -7.29
C ASN A 187 0.57 -6.70 -6.47
N GLU A 188 0.44 -7.65 -5.53
CA GLU A 188 -0.75 -7.85 -4.69
C GLU A 188 -1.18 -6.61 -3.88
N ASP A 189 -0.21 -5.73 -3.59
CA ASP A 189 -0.41 -4.48 -2.86
C ASP A 189 -0.79 -3.29 -3.77
N ARG A 190 -0.77 -3.49 -5.09
CA ARG A 190 -1.06 -2.49 -6.10
C ARG A 190 -2.55 -2.48 -6.48
N PRO A 191 -3.02 -1.46 -7.19
CA PRO A 191 -4.42 -1.41 -7.63
C PRO A 191 -4.83 -2.64 -8.46
N PHE A 192 -6.01 -3.19 -8.18
CA PHE A 192 -6.72 -4.11 -9.05
C PHE A 192 -7.96 -3.40 -9.58
N ILE A 193 -7.96 -3.06 -10.84
CA ILE A 193 -9.05 -2.32 -11.48
C ILE A 193 -9.81 -3.28 -12.42
N GLU A 194 -11.08 -3.43 -12.15
CA GLU A 194 -11.99 -4.28 -12.91
C GLU A 194 -12.85 -3.46 -13.86
N VAL A 195 -13.03 -3.95 -15.07
CA VAL A 195 -13.90 -3.37 -16.10
C VAL A 195 -14.72 -4.51 -16.71
N ASN A 196 -16.02 -4.49 -16.48
CA ASN A 196 -16.94 -5.37 -17.17
C ASN A 196 -17.36 -4.74 -18.50
N CYS A 197 -16.80 -5.25 -19.59
CA CYS A 197 -16.98 -4.68 -20.92
C CYS A 197 -18.39 -4.88 -21.48
N ALA A 198 -19.10 -5.91 -21.05
CA ALA A 198 -20.49 -6.16 -21.44
C ALA A 198 -21.49 -5.22 -20.74
N ALA A 199 -21.13 -4.66 -19.58
CA ALA A 199 -22.02 -3.80 -18.80
C ALA A 199 -21.93 -2.32 -19.22
N ILE A 200 -20.93 -1.93 -20.01
CA ILE A 200 -20.69 -0.54 -20.41
C ILE A 200 -21.15 -0.36 -21.86
N PRO A 201 -21.99 0.63 -22.17
CA PRO A 201 -22.36 0.95 -23.54
C PRO A 201 -21.13 1.25 -24.43
N ASP A 202 -21.19 0.81 -25.70
CA ASP A 202 -20.06 0.91 -26.65
C ASP A 202 -19.54 2.36 -26.84
N ASP A 203 -20.41 3.34 -26.77
CA ASP A 203 -20.07 4.79 -26.88
C ASP A 203 -19.35 5.33 -25.63
N LEU A 204 -19.51 4.69 -24.48
CA LEU A 204 -18.91 5.11 -23.22
C LEU A 204 -17.65 4.31 -22.85
N ILE A 205 -17.47 3.10 -23.38
CA ILE A 205 -16.38 2.21 -22.99
C ILE A 205 -14.99 2.82 -23.29
N GLU A 206 -14.86 3.56 -24.39
CA GLU A 206 -13.60 4.27 -24.71
C GLU A 206 -13.28 5.32 -23.64
N SER A 207 -14.26 6.12 -23.21
CA SER A 207 -14.04 7.16 -22.17
C SER A 207 -13.80 6.55 -20.79
N GLU A 208 -14.43 5.43 -20.47
CA GLU A 208 -14.17 4.70 -19.22
C GLU A 208 -12.75 4.12 -19.18
N LEU A 209 -12.29 3.49 -20.28
CA LEU A 209 -10.96 2.88 -20.34
C LEU A 209 -9.84 3.92 -20.42
N PHE A 210 -9.95 4.88 -21.33
CA PHE A 210 -8.89 5.84 -21.66
C PHE A 210 -9.03 7.19 -20.95
N GLY A 211 -10.18 7.45 -20.32
CA GLY A 211 -10.51 8.77 -19.79
C GLY A 211 -10.86 9.79 -20.88
N ASN A 212 -11.26 10.97 -20.50
CA ASN A 212 -11.61 12.04 -21.40
C ASN A 212 -11.10 13.39 -20.91
N VAL A 213 -10.85 14.29 -21.84
CA VAL A 213 -10.65 15.71 -21.55
C VAL A 213 -11.99 16.43 -21.57
N LYS A 214 -12.10 17.55 -20.86
CA LYS A 214 -13.28 18.40 -20.89
C LYS A 214 -13.62 18.80 -22.33
N GLY A 215 -14.89 18.63 -22.74
CA GLY A 215 -15.35 18.98 -24.08
C GLY A 215 -15.07 17.91 -25.15
N ALA A 216 -14.59 16.72 -24.81
CA ALA A 216 -14.32 15.64 -25.75
C ALA A 216 -15.61 15.15 -26.46
N TYR A 217 -16.75 15.23 -25.80
CA TYR A 217 -18.11 14.95 -26.31
C TYR A 217 -19.12 15.81 -25.54
N ALA A 218 -20.39 15.86 -25.98
CA ALA A 218 -21.40 16.80 -25.47
C ALA A 218 -21.59 16.74 -23.94
N GLU A 219 -21.45 15.58 -23.34
CA GLU A 219 -21.62 15.35 -21.91
C GLU A 219 -20.31 15.43 -21.11
N ALA A 220 -19.14 15.63 -21.74
CA ALA A 220 -17.84 15.71 -21.09
C ALA A 220 -17.64 17.08 -20.43
N THR A 221 -18.33 17.35 -19.32
CA THR A 221 -18.26 18.61 -18.57
C THR A 221 -16.93 18.80 -17.83
N GLU A 222 -16.25 17.69 -17.48
CA GLU A 222 -14.98 17.64 -16.77
C GLU A 222 -14.03 16.62 -17.38
N SER A 223 -12.72 16.81 -17.11
CA SER A 223 -11.71 15.80 -17.47
C SER A 223 -11.73 14.67 -16.44
N ARG A 224 -11.73 13.42 -16.91
CA ARG A 224 -11.72 12.24 -16.04
C ARG A 224 -10.60 11.29 -16.43
N LYS A 225 -9.94 10.72 -15.42
CA LYS A 225 -8.94 9.66 -15.59
C LYS A 225 -9.63 8.36 -16.00
N GLY A 226 -9.05 7.67 -16.97
CA GLY A 226 -9.52 6.36 -17.39
C GLY A 226 -9.06 5.22 -16.46
N LYS A 227 -9.70 4.06 -16.59
CA LYS A 227 -9.37 2.87 -15.82
C LYS A 227 -7.93 2.40 -16.03
N LEU A 228 -7.37 2.58 -17.23
CA LEU A 228 -5.95 2.31 -17.53
C LEU A 228 -5.01 3.16 -16.68
N GLU A 229 -5.31 4.45 -16.52
CA GLU A 229 -4.50 5.34 -15.68
C GLU A 229 -4.64 4.99 -14.19
N LEU A 230 -5.83 4.61 -13.75
CA LEU A 230 -6.09 4.17 -12.37
C LEU A 230 -5.42 2.84 -12.04
N ALA A 231 -5.22 1.96 -13.05
CA ALA A 231 -4.54 0.68 -12.90
C ALA A 231 -3.01 0.79 -12.96
N ASN A 232 -2.46 1.98 -13.16
CA ASN A 232 -1.02 2.17 -13.33
C ASN A 232 -0.20 1.60 -12.16
N GLY A 233 0.82 0.82 -12.46
CA GLY A 233 1.63 0.08 -11.51
C GLY A 233 0.94 -1.16 -10.89
N GLY A 234 -0.27 -1.50 -11.34
CA GLY A 234 -1.08 -2.60 -10.83
C GLY A 234 -1.62 -3.52 -11.91
N THR A 235 -2.86 -3.99 -11.73
CA THR A 235 -3.53 -4.94 -12.61
C THR A 235 -4.84 -4.36 -13.14
N LEU A 236 -5.06 -4.43 -14.45
CA LEU A 236 -6.33 -4.18 -15.10
C LEU A 236 -6.97 -5.53 -15.48
N PHE A 237 -8.15 -5.79 -14.98
CA PHE A 237 -8.97 -6.93 -15.37
C PHE A 237 -10.08 -6.49 -16.31
N LEU A 238 -10.07 -7.03 -17.54
CA LEU A 238 -11.07 -6.80 -18.56
C LEU A 238 -11.96 -8.04 -18.65
N ASP A 239 -13.16 -7.96 -18.09
CA ASP A 239 -14.14 -9.05 -18.19
C ASP A 239 -14.98 -8.90 -19.46
N GLU A 240 -15.28 -10.03 -20.09
CA GLU A 240 -16.01 -10.16 -21.34
C GLU A 240 -15.43 -9.25 -22.46
N VAL A 241 -14.10 -9.33 -22.64
CA VAL A 241 -13.38 -8.53 -23.66
C VAL A 241 -13.89 -8.76 -25.08
N GLY A 242 -14.49 -9.93 -25.35
CA GLY A 242 -15.11 -10.26 -26.62
C GLY A 242 -16.42 -9.50 -26.92
N ASP A 243 -16.98 -8.78 -25.94
CA ASP A 243 -18.17 -7.94 -26.13
C ASP A 243 -17.84 -6.50 -26.56
N MET A 244 -16.57 -6.10 -26.46
CA MET A 244 -16.13 -4.81 -27.01
C MET A 244 -16.22 -4.77 -28.53
N SER A 245 -16.47 -3.58 -29.08
CA SER A 245 -16.33 -3.34 -30.52
C SER A 245 -14.88 -3.61 -30.98
N LEU A 246 -14.71 -4.09 -32.23
CA LEU A 246 -13.38 -4.33 -32.83
C LEU A 246 -12.47 -3.08 -32.79
N LYS A 247 -13.09 -1.90 -32.87
CA LYS A 247 -12.37 -0.62 -32.78
C LYS A 247 -11.76 -0.44 -31.38
N THR A 248 -12.53 -0.70 -30.33
CA THR A 248 -12.08 -0.60 -28.93
C THR A 248 -11.03 -1.67 -28.63
N GLN A 249 -11.25 -2.92 -29.08
CA GLN A 249 -10.26 -3.99 -28.93
C GLN A 249 -8.91 -3.62 -29.57
N SER A 250 -8.92 -3.02 -30.77
CA SER A 250 -7.71 -2.58 -31.47
C SER A 250 -6.97 -1.46 -30.70
N LYS A 251 -7.72 -0.55 -30.07
CA LYS A 251 -7.10 0.49 -29.22
C LYS A 251 -6.48 -0.11 -27.95
N VAL A 252 -7.17 -1.01 -27.29
CA VAL A 252 -6.65 -1.74 -26.12
C VAL A 252 -5.38 -2.49 -26.50
N LEU A 253 -5.37 -3.20 -27.63
CA LEU A 253 -4.20 -3.93 -28.10
C LEU A 253 -2.98 -3.00 -28.28
N ARG A 254 -3.15 -1.82 -28.88
CA ARG A 254 -2.07 -0.82 -28.99
C ARG A 254 -1.53 -0.38 -27.66
N VAL A 255 -2.41 -0.16 -26.66
CA VAL A 255 -1.94 0.19 -25.31
C VAL A 255 -1.14 -0.94 -24.68
N LEU A 256 -1.54 -2.19 -24.92
CA LEU A 256 -0.80 -3.35 -24.43
C LEU A 256 0.60 -3.46 -25.07
N GLU A 257 0.77 -3.04 -26.32
CA GLU A 257 2.04 -3.07 -27.04
C GLU A 257 2.94 -1.89 -26.67
N ASP A 258 2.36 -0.67 -26.70
CA ASP A 258 3.11 0.59 -26.57
C ASP A 258 3.24 1.08 -25.12
N GLN A 259 2.44 0.56 -24.19
CA GLN A 259 2.28 1.02 -22.80
C GLN A 259 1.98 2.53 -22.69
N ARG A 260 1.31 3.06 -23.70
CA ARG A 260 0.89 4.46 -23.77
C ARG A 260 -0.42 4.61 -24.54
N PHE A 261 -1.17 5.64 -24.18
CA PHE A 261 -2.42 5.97 -24.85
C PHE A 261 -2.73 7.48 -24.77
N TYR A 262 -3.83 7.89 -25.39
CA TYR A 262 -4.35 9.25 -25.34
C TYR A 262 -5.77 9.20 -24.77
N ALA A 263 -6.10 10.14 -23.87
CA ALA A 263 -7.47 10.34 -23.43
C ALA A 263 -8.37 10.74 -24.61
N VAL A 264 -9.65 10.43 -24.53
CA VAL A 264 -10.62 10.82 -25.56
C VAL A 264 -10.66 12.35 -25.70
N GLY A 265 -10.45 12.84 -26.90
CA GLY A 265 -10.31 14.29 -27.18
C GLY A 265 -8.99 14.92 -26.73
N GLY A 266 -8.08 14.15 -26.15
CA GLY A 266 -6.77 14.62 -25.71
C GLY A 266 -5.67 14.40 -26.76
N ASN A 267 -4.59 15.16 -26.64
CA ASN A 267 -3.41 15.09 -27.50
C ASN A 267 -2.12 14.79 -26.73
N ARG A 268 -2.19 14.63 -25.41
CA ARG A 268 -1.05 14.27 -24.56
C ARG A 268 -0.99 12.75 -24.39
N ALA A 269 0.17 12.16 -24.66
CA ALA A 269 0.42 10.75 -24.38
C ALA A 269 0.48 10.53 -22.86
N ILE A 270 -0.18 9.47 -22.40
CA ILE A 270 -0.17 9.00 -21.02
C ILE A 270 0.54 7.65 -21.03
N GLU A 271 1.65 7.55 -20.31
CA GLU A 271 2.41 6.31 -20.16
C GLU A 271 1.90 5.56 -18.93
N VAL A 272 1.76 4.24 -19.06
CA VAL A 272 1.28 3.35 -17.99
C VAL A 272 2.05 2.04 -18.00
N ASP A 273 2.30 1.52 -16.81
CA ASP A 273 2.81 0.17 -16.61
C ASP A 273 1.70 -0.65 -15.95
N VAL A 274 0.99 -1.45 -16.74
CA VAL A 274 -0.21 -2.16 -16.29
C VAL A 274 -0.13 -3.63 -16.72
N ARG A 275 -0.23 -4.52 -15.73
CA ARG A 275 -0.46 -5.94 -16.00
C ARG A 275 -1.92 -6.13 -16.43
N VAL A 276 -2.15 -6.81 -17.56
CA VAL A 276 -3.50 -7.04 -18.07
C VAL A 276 -3.90 -8.51 -17.96
N ILE A 277 -5.06 -8.72 -17.36
CA ILE A 277 -5.78 -10.00 -17.34
C ILE A 277 -7.09 -9.76 -18.08
N ALA A 278 -7.38 -10.57 -19.08
CA ALA A 278 -8.63 -10.50 -19.82
C ALA A 278 -9.44 -11.79 -19.64
N ALA A 279 -10.75 -11.69 -19.68
CA ALA A 279 -11.65 -12.84 -19.67
C ALA A 279 -12.69 -12.76 -20.77
N THR A 280 -13.11 -13.91 -21.30
CA THR A 280 -14.18 -14.02 -22.30
C THR A 280 -14.83 -15.40 -22.29
N ASN A 281 -16.08 -15.44 -22.72
CA ASN A 281 -16.82 -16.69 -23.04
C ASN A 281 -16.83 -16.98 -24.53
N LYS A 282 -16.31 -16.06 -25.38
CA LYS A 282 -16.32 -16.18 -26.85
C LYS A 282 -15.02 -16.81 -27.35
N ASN A 283 -15.15 -17.66 -28.39
CA ASN A 283 -14.05 -18.26 -29.13
C ASN A 283 -13.45 -17.29 -30.15
#